data_64f38c61e2e2d186eb10ee41faaf8768
#
_entry.id   64f38c61e2e2d186eb10ee41faaf8768
#
_cell.length_a   1.000
_cell.length_b   1.000
_cell.length_c   1.000
_cell.angle_alpha   90.00
_cell.angle_beta   90.00
_cell.angle_gamma   90.00
#
_symmetry.space_group_name_H-M   'P 1'
#
loop_
_entity.id
_entity.type
_entity.pdbx_description
1 polymer ?
#
loop_
_entity_poly.entity_id
_entity_poly.type
_entity_poly.pdbx_seq_one_letter_code
_entity_poly.pdbx_strand_id
1 'polypeptide(L)'
;MSLKFKVSSIIMIFTIINLSSLQADEDYSFVEWLENIKNIATKEGISQETVDLSLRDIVINERVLELDRSQPEFTLTLDEYLNNTTPKSRMLKGKKLYSEHKDLLLRIYNEFGVQPRFILALWGIETSFGTYTGSFNVIRSLSTLSHDLRRREFFTD
;
A
#
# COMPACT_ATOMS: atom_id res chain seq x y z
N MET A 1 53.13 -36.80 12.96
CA MET A 1 52.87 -35.35 12.99
C MET A 1 52.29 -34.91 11.64
N SER A 2 51.04 -35.26 11.30
CA SER A 2 50.52 -34.90 9.98
C SER A 2 48.98 -34.99 9.82
N LEU A 3 48.24 -35.31 10.86
CA LEU A 3 46.77 -35.46 10.73
C LEU A 3 45.95 -34.23 11.16
N LYS A 4 46.52 -33.34 11.97
CA LYS A 4 45.83 -32.13 12.47
C LYS A 4 45.76 -31.01 11.44
N PHE A 5 46.62 -30.99 10.44
CA PHE A 5 46.66 -29.91 9.43
C PHE A 5 45.63 -30.07 8.29
N LYS A 6 45.16 -31.27 8.02
CA LYS A 6 44.20 -31.55 6.94
C LYS A 6 42.72 -31.27 7.34
N VAL A 7 42.39 -31.36 8.62
CA VAL A 7 41.05 -31.14 9.10
C VAL A 7 40.72 -29.63 9.14
N SER A 8 41.70 -28.78 9.46
CA SER A 8 41.51 -27.32 9.51
C SER A 8 41.26 -26.69 8.13
N SER A 9 41.89 -27.24 7.07
CA SER A 9 41.69 -26.73 5.69
C SER A 9 40.32 -27.12 5.10
N ILE A 10 39.77 -28.26 5.50
CA ILE A 10 38.45 -28.72 5.03
C ILE A 10 37.33 -27.92 5.70
N ILE A 11 37.47 -27.55 6.96
CA ILE A 11 36.49 -26.71 7.68
C ILE A 11 36.46 -25.28 7.12
N MET A 12 37.62 -24.76 6.70
CA MET A 12 37.70 -23.42 6.10
C MET A 12 37.07 -23.33 4.69
N ILE A 13 37.08 -24.42 3.93
CA ILE A 13 36.43 -24.47 2.60
C ILE A 13 34.93 -24.64 2.75
N PHE A 14 34.42 -25.31 3.79
CA PHE A 14 32.98 -25.48 4.01
C PHE A 14 32.32 -24.21 4.55
N THR A 15 33.04 -23.34 5.23
CA THR A 15 32.51 -22.02 5.71
C THR A 15 32.43 -20.99 4.58
N ILE A 16 33.19 -21.13 3.51
CA ILE A 16 33.13 -20.19 2.36
C ILE A 16 31.96 -20.50 1.43
N ILE A 17 31.49 -21.75 1.38
CA ILE A 17 30.36 -22.15 0.49
C ILE A 17 29.00 -21.75 1.03
N ASN A 18 28.85 -21.48 2.34
CA ASN A 18 27.60 -21.06 2.92
C ASN A 18 27.37 -19.52 2.94
N LEU A 19 28.30 -18.71 2.42
CA LEU A 19 28.14 -17.27 2.28
C LEU A 19 27.59 -16.85 0.91
N SER A 20 27.29 -17.79 0.03
CA SER A 20 26.84 -17.48 -1.34
C SER A 20 25.33 -17.54 -1.53
N SER A 21 24.54 -17.66 -0.46
CA SER A 21 23.08 -17.61 -0.53
C SER A 21 22.47 -16.43 0.23
N LEU A 22 23.21 -15.35 0.42
CA LEU A 22 22.61 -14.03 0.46
C LEU A 22 22.27 -13.72 -1.00
N GLN A 23 21.15 -14.25 -1.44
CA GLN A 23 20.48 -13.80 -2.63
C GLN A 23 20.32 -12.31 -2.47
N ALA A 24 21.14 -11.53 -3.17
CA ALA A 24 20.83 -10.15 -3.45
C ALA A 24 19.44 -10.21 -4.07
N ASP A 25 18.44 -9.67 -3.40
CA ASP A 25 17.15 -9.34 -3.97
C ASP A 25 17.51 -8.47 -5.17
N GLU A 26 17.44 -9.04 -6.39
CA GLU A 26 17.83 -8.32 -7.59
C GLU A 26 16.99 -7.06 -7.62
N ASP A 27 17.67 -5.92 -7.50
CA ASP A 27 17.08 -4.60 -7.64
C ASP A 27 16.69 -4.44 -9.12
N TYR A 28 15.60 -5.12 -9.50
CA TYR A 28 15.01 -5.01 -10.82
C TYR A 28 14.75 -3.54 -11.09
N SER A 29 15.28 -3.02 -12.16
CA SER A 29 14.94 -1.66 -12.59
C SER A 29 13.40 -1.56 -12.67
N PHE A 30 12.84 -0.41 -12.34
CA PHE A 30 11.39 -0.20 -12.39
C PHE A 30 10.80 -0.56 -13.77
N VAL A 31 11.56 -0.37 -14.82
CA VAL A 31 11.14 -0.69 -16.20
C VAL A 31 10.97 -2.20 -16.39
N GLU A 32 11.94 -2.99 -15.94
CA GLU A 32 11.88 -4.46 -16.04
C GLU A 32 10.76 -5.03 -15.17
N TRP A 33 10.59 -4.49 -13.96
CA TRP A 33 9.50 -4.84 -13.08
C TRP A 33 8.14 -4.53 -13.74
N LEU A 34 7.98 -3.35 -14.35
CA LEU A 34 6.74 -2.94 -15.01
C LEU A 34 6.40 -3.84 -16.21
N GLU A 35 7.37 -4.23 -17.00
CA GLU A 35 7.19 -5.19 -18.10
C GLU A 35 6.76 -6.57 -17.58
N ASN A 36 7.32 -7.01 -16.45
CA ASN A 36 6.88 -8.25 -15.81
C ASN A 36 5.42 -8.16 -15.33
N ILE A 37 5.01 -7.06 -14.71
CA ILE A 37 3.61 -6.83 -14.29
C ILE A 37 2.66 -6.84 -15.50
N LYS A 38 3.01 -6.21 -16.62
CA LYS A 38 2.20 -6.26 -17.86
C LYS A 38 1.99 -7.71 -18.33
N ASN A 39 3.04 -8.50 -18.32
CA ASN A 39 2.99 -9.91 -18.70
C ASN A 39 2.11 -10.74 -17.75
N ILE A 40 2.19 -10.50 -16.43
CA ILE A 40 1.37 -11.17 -15.43
C ILE A 40 -0.11 -10.80 -15.65
N ALA A 41 -0.42 -9.51 -15.74
CA ALA A 41 -1.79 -9.01 -15.94
C ALA A 41 -2.45 -9.61 -17.19
N THR A 42 -1.71 -9.72 -18.30
CA THR A 42 -2.21 -10.36 -19.52
C THR A 42 -2.46 -11.86 -19.33
N LYS A 43 -1.59 -12.57 -18.61
CA LYS A 43 -1.78 -14.00 -18.31
C LYS A 43 -2.98 -14.23 -17.39
N GLU A 44 -3.28 -13.30 -16.49
CA GLU A 44 -4.47 -13.31 -15.61
C GLU A 44 -5.76 -12.91 -16.35
N GLY A 45 -5.69 -12.67 -17.66
CA GLY A 45 -6.87 -12.44 -18.51
C GLY A 45 -7.24 -10.97 -18.68
N ILE A 46 -6.43 -10.02 -18.23
CA ILE A 46 -6.64 -8.60 -18.52
C ILE A 46 -6.28 -8.36 -20.00
N SER A 47 -7.15 -7.66 -20.74
CA SER A 47 -6.90 -7.40 -22.15
C SER A 47 -5.64 -6.55 -22.34
N GLN A 48 -4.89 -6.83 -23.41
CA GLN A 48 -3.69 -6.05 -23.76
C GLN A 48 -3.98 -4.56 -23.86
N GLU A 49 -5.13 -4.18 -24.43
CA GLU A 49 -5.55 -2.78 -24.52
C GLU A 49 -5.66 -2.13 -23.12
N THR A 50 -6.28 -2.82 -22.16
CA THR A 50 -6.41 -2.32 -20.78
C THR A 50 -5.04 -2.17 -20.12
N VAL A 51 -4.17 -3.16 -20.28
CA VAL A 51 -2.80 -3.13 -19.76
C VAL A 51 -2.02 -1.95 -20.32
N ASP A 52 -2.05 -1.77 -21.65
CA ASP A 52 -1.34 -0.69 -22.34
C ASP A 52 -1.85 0.70 -21.94
N LEU A 53 -3.17 0.85 -21.78
CA LEU A 53 -3.76 2.12 -21.34
C LEU A 53 -3.44 2.44 -19.88
N SER A 54 -3.54 1.44 -19.01
CA SER A 54 -3.38 1.62 -17.56
C SER A 54 -1.92 1.82 -17.14
N LEU A 55 -0.99 1.14 -17.81
CA LEU A 55 0.44 1.15 -17.47
C LEU A 55 1.29 1.99 -18.44
N ARG A 56 0.65 2.82 -19.28
CA ARG A 56 1.34 3.75 -20.17
C ARG A 56 2.02 4.84 -19.35
N ASP A 57 3.28 5.10 -19.67
CA ASP A 57 4.08 6.21 -19.11
C ASP A 57 4.13 6.23 -17.56
N ILE A 58 3.93 5.07 -16.93
CA ILE A 58 4.04 4.95 -15.48
C ILE A 58 5.51 5.11 -15.09
N VAL A 59 5.74 6.04 -14.17
CA VAL A 59 7.04 6.29 -13.53
C VAL A 59 6.87 6.33 -12.02
N ILE A 60 7.93 6.03 -11.27
CA ILE A 60 7.94 6.10 -9.80
C ILE A 60 7.44 7.47 -9.34
N ASN A 61 6.66 7.47 -8.26
CA ASN A 61 6.22 8.67 -7.58
C ASN A 61 6.87 8.76 -6.21
N GLU A 62 7.99 9.48 -6.12
CA GLU A 62 8.76 9.67 -4.89
C GLU A 62 7.89 10.21 -3.74
N ARG A 63 6.92 11.07 -4.05
CA ARG A 63 6.02 11.63 -3.03
C ARG A 63 5.13 10.56 -2.39
N VAL A 64 4.77 9.52 -3.13
CA VAL A 64 4.02 8.37 -2.58
C VAL A 64 4.90 7.60 -1.59
N LEU A 65 6.17 7.36 -1.93
CA LEU A 65 7.12 6.69 -1.04
C LEU A 65 7.38 7.50 0.24
N GLU A 66 7.56 8.81 0.12
CA GLU A 66 7.70 9.70 1.28
C GLU A 66 6.49 9.62 2.23
N LEU A 67 5.28 9.70 1.67
CA LEU A 67 4.05 9.65 2.46
C LEU A 67 3.85 8.28 3.12
N ASP A 68 4.15 7.19 2.41
CA ASP A 68 4.07 5.84 2.98
C ASP A 68 5.07 5.62 4.13
N ARG A 69 6.24 6.27 4.07
CA ARG A 69 7.25 6.21 5.14
C ARG A 69 6.93 7.11 6.34
N SER A 70 6.13 8.14 6.15
CA SER A 70 5.79 9.17 7.15
C SER A 70 4.35 9.10 7.64
N GLN A 71 3.81 7.88 7.81
CA GLN A 71 2.41 7.67 8.24
C GLN A 71 2.15 8.32 9.61
N PRO A 72 1.22 9.30 9.70
CA PRO A 72 0.97 10.09 10.91
C PRO A 72 0.56 9.26 12.12
N GLU A 73 -0.15 8.16 11.91
CA GLU A 73 -0.63 7.25 12.95
C GLU A 73 0.49 6.59 13.78
N PHE A 74 1.72 6.56 13.25
CA PHE A 74 2.89 6.05 13.97
C PHE A 74 3.75 7.15 14.60
N THR A 75 3.46 8.42 14.32
CA THR A 75 4.28 9.56 14.74
C THR A 75 3.56 10.54 15.64
N LEU A 76 2.22 10.55 15.65
CA LEU A 76 1.40 11.44 16.45
C LEU A 76 0.95 10.78 17.76
N THR A 77 0.75 11.59 18.80
CA THR A 77 0.01 11.15 19.99
C THR A 77 -1.46 10.91 19.64
N LEU A 78 -2.16 10.10 20.46
CA LEU A 78 -3.59 9.84 20.26
C LEU A 78 -4.41 11.13 20.21
N ASP A 79 -4.13 12.09 21.11
CA ASP A 79 -4.85 13.36 21.17
C ASP A 79 -4.63 14.21 19.91
N GLU A 80 -3.40 14.29 19.43
CA GLU A 80 -3.08 14.98 18.17
C GLU A 80 -3.78 14.31 16.96
N TYR A 81 -3.73 12.98 16.90
CA TYR A 81 -4.39 12.22 15.85
C TYR A 81 -5.91 12.46 15.86
N LEU A 82 -6.55 12.37 17.03
CA LEU A 82 -7.99 12.61 17.17
C LEU A 82 -8.37 14.05 16.81
N ASN A 83 -7.61 15.03 17.26
CA ASN A 83 -7.88 16.45 16.94
C ASN A 83 -7.77 16.72 15.44
N ASN A 84 -6.81 16.10 14.76
CA ASN A 84 -6.62 16.21 13.30
C ASN A 84 -7.72 15.47 12.52
N THR A 85 -8.10 14.29 13.01
CA THR A 85 -9.04 13.40 12.31
C THR A 85 -10.50 13.80 12.54
N THR A 86 -10.84 14.32 13.74
CA THR A 86 -12.22 14.67 14.13
C THR A 86 -12.39 16.14 14.55
N PRO A 87 -11.96 17.12 13.73
CA PRO A 87 -12.16 18.53 14.05
C PRO A 87 -13.66 18.84 14.16
N LYS A 88 -14.00 19.84 14.97
CA LYS A 88 -15.40 20.25 15.23
C LYS A 88 -16.20 20.52 13.95
N SER A 89 -15.57 21.09 12.93
CA SER A 89 -16.19 21.33 11.61
C SER A 89 -16.63 20.03 10.94
N ARG A 90 -15.79 18.99 10.96
CA ARG A 90 -16.13 17.67 10.40
C ARG A 90 -17.27 17.02 11.15
N MET A 91 -17.28 17.09 12.49
CA MET A 91 -18.38 16.57 13.30
C MET A 91 -19.72 17.29 13.03
N LEU A 92 -19.71 18.62 12.88
CA LEU A 92 -20.91 19.38 12.55
C LEU A 92 -21.43 19.05 11.15
N LYS A 93 -20.53 18.91 10.15
CA LYS A 93 -20.91 18.49 8.79
C LYS A 93 -21.52 17.09 8.81
N GLY A 94 -20.95 16.15 9.56
CA GLY A 94 -21.49 14.79 9.72
C GLY A 94 -22.89 14.78 10.33
N LYS A 95 -23.15 15.58 11.37
CA LYS A 95 -24.51 15.73 11.95
C LYS A 95 -25.51 16.29 10.96
N LYS A 96 -25.13 17.27 10.15
CA LYS A 96 -25.97 17.84 9.09
C LYS A 96 -26.29 16.75 8.04
N LEU A 97 -25.29 16.05 7.53
CA LEU A 97 -25.47 14.98 6.54
C LEU A 97 -26.28 13.78 7.08
N TYR A 98 -26.15 13.48 8.39
CA TYR A 98 -27.05 12.50 9.01
C TYR A 98 -28.52 12.89 8.86
N SER A 99 -28.86 14.16 9.12
CA SER A 99 -30.23 14.65 8.99
C SER A 99 -30.71 14.65 7.54
N GLU A 100 -29.85 15.06 6.61
CA GLU A 100 -30.16 15.13 5.17
C GLU A 100 -30.37 13.74 4.54
N HIS A 101 -29.62 12.73 4.99
CA HIS A 101 -29.63 11.38 4.43
C HIS A 101 -30.26 10.33 5.37
N LYS A 102 -31.06 10.79 6.36
CA LYS A 102 -31.58 9.90 7.42
C LYS A 102 -32.27 8.66 6.88
N ASP A 103 -33.18 8.82 5.91
CA ASP A 103 -33.97 7.70 5.38
C ASP A 103 -33.12 6.70 4.62
N LEU A 104 -32.11 7.17 3.86
CA LEU A 104 -31.15 6.32 3.18
C LEU A 104 -30.29 5.53 4.20
N LEU A 105 -29.79 6.20 5.21
CA LEU A 105 -28.96 5.59 6.24
C LEU A 105 -29.73 4.55 7.06
N LEU A 106 -31.01 4.77 7.33
CA LEU A 106 -31.87 3.83 8.01
C LEU A 106 -32.20 2.62 7.12
N ARG A 107 -32.39 2.79 5.81
CA ARG A 107 -32.54 1.68 4.87
C ARG A 107 -31.30 0.80 4.86
N ILE A 108 -30.09 1.39 4.79
CA ILE A 108 -28.83 0.66 4.86
C ILE A 108 -28.72 -0.09 6.20
N TYR A 109 -29.09 0.54 7.30
CA TYR A 109 -29.08 -0.14 8.61
C TYR A 109 -30.00 -1.35 8.63
N ASN A 110 -31.22 -1.21 8.11
CA ASN A 110 -32.20 -2.30 8.10
C ASN A 110 -31.80 -3.45 7.19
N GLU A 111 -31.11 -3.16 6.07
CA GLU A 111 -30.71 -4.16 5.08
C GLU A 111 -29.39 -4.84 5.46
N PHE A 112 -28.40 -4.08 5.92
CA PHE A 112 -27.05 -4.57 6.13
C PHE A 112 -26.59 -4.58 7.60
N GLY A 113 -27.40 -4.07 8.55
CA GLY A 113 -27.04 -3.98 9.97
C GLY A 113 -25.97 -2.92 10.30
N VAL A 114 -25.54 -2.13 9.33
CA VAL A 114 -24.47 -1.13 9.52
C VAL A 114 -25.05 0.16 10.08
N GLN A 115 -24.64 0.50 11.30
CA GLN A 115 -25.14 1.70 11.96
C GLN A 115 -24.70 2.99 11.21
N PRO A 116 -25.60 3.98 11.04
CA PRO A 116 -25.33 5.24 10.35
C PRO A 116 -24.07 5.98 10.79
N ARG A 117 -23.75 5.91 12.09
CA ARG A 117 -22.56 6.56 12.65
C ARG A 117 -21.25 6.06 12.05
N PHE A 118 -21.14 4.78 11.72
CA PHE A 118 -19.93 4.22 11.12
C PHE A 118 -19.79 4.66 9.66
N ILE A 119 -20.90 4.67 8.91
CA ILE A 119 -20.91 5.15 7.52
C ILE A 119 -20.44 6.61 7.45
N LEU A 120 -21.02 7.47 8.30
CA LEU A 120 -20.68 8.88 8.34
C LEU A 120 -19.26 9.14 8.84
N ALA A 121 -18.78 8.36 9.82
CA ALA A 121 -17.42 8.49 10.31
C ALA A 121 -16.40 8.17 9.21
N LEU A 122 -16.55 7.02 8.54
CA LEU A 122 -15.68 6.63 7.43
C LEU A 122 -15.76 7.63 6.28
N TRP A 123 -16.96 8.00 5.83
CA TRP A 123 -17.14 8.98 4.76
C TRP A 123 -16.48 10.32 5.08
N GLY A 124 -16.58 10.75 6.36
CA GLY A 124 -15.94 11.97 6.82
C GLY A 124 -14.42 11.89 6.88
N ILE A 125 -13.86 10.77 7.37
CA ILE A 125 -12.42 10.58 7.54
C ILE A 125 -11.74 10.41 6.19
N GLU A 126 -12.25 9.50 5.34
CA GLU A 126 -11.63 9.11 4.08
C GLU A 126 -11.65 10.23 3.02
N THR A 127 -12.79 10.91 2.88
CA THR A 127 -12.97 11.83 1.75
C THR A 127 -13.48 13.21 2.14
N SER A 128 -13.52 13.53 3.45
CA SER A 128 -14.17 14.75 3.93
C SER A 128 -15.60 14.91 3.39
N PHE A 129 -16.37 13.82 3.42
CA PHE A 129 -17.73 13.71 2.87
C PHE A 129 -17.79 13.96 1.35
N GLY A 130 -16.89 13.35 0.60
CA GLY A 130 -16.82 13.42 -0.86
C GLY A 130 -16.26 14.73 -1.42
N THR A 131 -15.76 15.64 -0.56
CA THR A 131 -15.14 16.89 -1.02
C THR A 131 -13.68 16.73 -1.40
N TYR A 132 -13.04 15.65 -1.00
CA TYR A 132 -11.66 15.33 -1.34
C TYR A 132 -11.53 13.80 -1.60
N THR A 133 -11.18 13.44 -2.81
CA THR A 133 -11.03 12.04 -3.25
C THR A 133 -9.59 11.66 -3.57
N GLY A 134 -8.63 12.53 -3.19
CA GLY A 134 -7.22 12.36 -3.49
C GLY A 134 -6.82 12.99 -4.83
N SER A 135 -5.52 13.21 -5.01
CA SER A 135 -4.93 13.79 -6.21
C SER A 135 -3.93 12.86 -6.92
N PHE A 136 -3.64 11.72 -6.31
CA PHE A 136 -2.71 10.76 -6.88
C PHE A 136 -3.40 9.82 -7.88
N ASN A 137 -2.72 9.55 -8.99
CA ASN A 137 -3.14 8.47 -9.88
C ASN A 137 -2.98 7.13 -9.17
N VAL A 138 -4.05 6.37 -9.03
CA VAL A 138 -4.11 5.12 -8.26
C VAL A 138 -3.16 4.08 -8.84
N ILE A 139 -3.19 3.85 -10.15
CA ILE A 139 -2.34 2.85 -10.81
C ILE A 139 -0.86 3.20 -10.62
N ARG A 140 -0.48 4.47 -10.84
CA ARG A 140 0.89 4.92 -10.63
C ARG A 140 1.34 4.75 -9.17
N SER A 141 0.46 5.06 -8.22
CA SER A 141 0.77 4.93 -6.80
C SER A 141 0.96 3.47 -6.38
N LEU A 142 0.06 2.59 -6.80
CA LEU A 142 0.16 1.16 -6.55
C LEU A 142 1.41 0.57 -7.21
N SER A 143 1.70 0.92 -8.47
CA SER A 143 2.92 0.48 -9.15
C SER A 143 4.19 0.91 -8.40
N THR A 144 4.20 2.14 -7.88
CA THR A 144 5.32 2.66 -7.08
C THR A 144 5.50 1.85 -5.79
N LEU A 145 4.43 1.59 -5.05
CA LEU A 145 4.46 0.87 -3.77
C LEU A 145 4.75 -0.62 -3.94
N SER A 146 4.24 -1.24 -5.02
CA SER A 146 4.52 -2.65 -5.33
C SER A 146 5.97 -2.87 -5.79
N HIS A 147 6.61 -1.86 -6.36
CA HIS A 147 8.04 -1.93 -6.70
C HIS A 147 8.93 -1.74 -5.48
N ASP A 148 8.53 -0.95 -4.47
CA ASP A 148 9.31 -0.75 -3.24
C ASP A 148 9.47 -2.09 -2.50
N LEU A 149 10.71 -2.59 -2.36
CA LEU A 149 11.05 -3.86 -1.72
C LEU A 149 10.41 -4.01 -0.33
N ARG A 150 10.30 -2.92 0.42
CA ARG A 150 9.74 -2.91 1.78
C ARG A 150 8.26 -3.29 1.84
N ARG A 151 7.50 -3.02 0.77
CA ARG A 151 6.04 -3.20 0.71
C ARG A 151 5.59 -4.11 -0.44
N ARG A 152 6.53 -4.62 -1.22
CA ARG A 152 6.26 -5.42 -2.42
C ARG A 152 5.25 -6.54 -2.16
N GLU A 153 5.52 -7.38 -1.18
CA GLU A 153 4.68 -8.52 -0.82
C GLU A 153 3.23 -8.12 -0.52
N PHE A 154 3.04 -7.02 0.21
CA PHE A 154 1.71 -6.50 0.57
C PHE A 154 0.91 -5.96 -0.63
N PHE A 155 1.57 -5.42 -1.66
CA PHE A 155 0.90 -4.77 -2.80
C PHE A 155 0.87 -5.61 -4.07
N THR A 156 1.48 -6.80 -4.10
CA THR A 156 1.47 -7.71 -5.26
C THR A 156 0.50 -8.88 -5.13
N ASP A 157 -0.03 -9.15 -3.94
CA ASP A 157 -1.09 -10.11 -3.69
C ASP A 157 -2.48 -9.49 -3.92
#